data_b69396247f69c72ba3aacf3c20d07f3d
#
_entry.id   b69396247f69c72ba3aacf3c20d07f3d
#
_cell.length_a   1.000
_cell.length_b   1.000
_cell.length_c   1.000
_cell.angle_alpha   90.00
_cell.angle_beta   90.00
_cell.angle_gamma   90.00
#
_symmetry.space_group_name_H-M   'P 1'
#
loop_
_entity.id
_entity.type
_entity.pdbx_description
1 polymer ?
#
loop_
_entity_poly.entity_id
_entity_poly.type
_entity_poly.pdbx_seq_one_letter_code
_entity_poly.pdbx_strand_id
1 'polypeptide(L)'
;MIQYELISRGHLPGIISLCEAEGYESYTEDAELIWRALSAPGVTTVVAVEGDTTLGFAQIQSDGHIQAHLSMVVVAESHRRQGIGRKLIEKAFSRAGGKRVDLVTDTADDFYHSFKHQDHWHGYRIYPGHGE
;
A
#
# COMPACT_ATOMS: atom_id res chain seq x y z
N MET A 1 -18.75 11.17 1.28
CA MET A 1 -18.02 10.63 2.45
C MET A 1 -17.10 9.51 2.01
N ILE A 2 -15.86 9.57 2.45
CA ILE A 2 -14.85 8.57 2.09
C ILE A 2 -14.99 7.37 3.01
N GLN A 3 -15.07 6.18 2.42
CA GLN A 3 -15.12 4.94 3.17
C GLN A 3 -13.84 4.14 2.95
N TYR A 4 -13.46 3.35 3.94
CA TYR A 4 -12.25 2.53 3.92
C TYR A 4 -12.68 1.07 4.07
N GLU A 5 -12.36 0.26 3.09
CA GLU A 5 -12.83 -1.13 3.09
C GLU A 5 -11.78 -2.08 2.52
N LEU A 6 -11.92 -3.36 2.83
CA LEU A 6 -11.03 -4.36 2.26
C LEU A 6 -11.23 -4.44 0.76
N ILE A 7 -10.16 -4.75 0.05
CA ILE A 7 -10.19 -4.89 -1.40
C ILE A 7 -11.21 -5.93 -1.84
N SER A 8 -11.90 -5.62 -2.94
CA SER A 8 -12.68 -6.58 -3.70
C SER A 8 -12.31 -6.43 -5.17
N ARG A 9 -12.73 -7.39 -5.99
CA ARG A 9 -12.43 -7.32 -7.43
C ARG A 9 -12.96 -6.05 -8.09
N GLY A 10 -14.07 -5.53 -7.59
CA GLY A 10 -14.62 -4.27 -8.12
C GLY A 10 -13.70 -3.07 -7.97
N HIS A 11 -12.77 -3.11 -7.02
CA HIS A 11 -11.81 -2.02 -6.83
C HIS A 11 -10.63 -2.08 -7.80
N LEU A 12 -10.41 -3.22 -8.43
CA LEU A 12 -9.18 -3.47 -9.20
C LEU A 12 -8.95 -2.48 -10.33
N PRO A 13 -9.96 -2.14 -11.16
CA PRO A 13 -9.74 -1.15 -12.23
C PRO A 13 -9.27 0.21 -11.68
N GLY A 14 -9.84 0.66 -10.57
CA GLY A 14 -9.44 1.92 -9.94
C GLY A 14 -8.02 1.87 -9.39
N ILE A 15 -7.64 0.74 -8.79
CA ILE A 15 -6.29 0.53 -8.29
C ILE A 15 -5.28 0.57 -9.44
N ILE A 16 -5.58 -0.11 -10.54
CA ILE A 16 -4.71 -0.11 -11.72
C ILE A 16 -4.54 1.31 -12.26
N SER A 17 -5.63 2.07 -12.36
CA SER A 17 -5.56 3.48 -12.79
C SER A 17 -4.66 4.31 -11.89
N LEU A 18 -4.74 4.12 -10.57
CA LEU A 18 -3.87 4.83 -9.64
C LEU A 18 -2.41 4.46 -9.85
N CYS A 19 -2.12 3.18 -10.07
CA CYS A 19 -0.76 2.72 -10.32
C CYS A 19 -0.22 3.22 -11.65
N GLU A 20 -1.05 3.30 -12.66
CA GLU A 20 -0.67 3.89 -13.97
C GLU A 20 -0.25 5.35 -13.80
N ALA A 21 -1.03 6.11 -13.04
CA ALA A 21 -0.73 7.51 -12.80
C ALA A 21 0.61 7.70 -12.08
N GLU A 22 1.03 6.73 -11.27
CA GLU A 22 2.30 6.79 -10.53
C GLU A 22 3.45 6.11 -11.26
N GLY A 23 3.20 5.48 -12.40
CA GLY A 23 4.25 4.80 -13.16
C GLY A 23 4.69 3.46 -12.60
N TYR A 24 3.85 2.79 -11.82
CA TYR A 24 4.18 1.48 -11.24
C TYR A 24 3.84 0.37 -12.22
N GLU A 25 4.74 0.10 -13.16
CA GLU A 25 4.50 -0.82 -14.28
C GLU A 25 4.15 -2.23 -13.85
N SER A 26 4.77 -2.76 -12.81
CA SER A 26 4.47 -4.10 -12.31
C SER A 26 3.00 -4.26 -11.88
N TYR A 27 2.33 -3.15 -11.60
CA TYR A 27 0.95 -3.14 -11.12
C TYR A 27 -0.04 -2.72 -12.20
N THR A 28 0.37 -2.74 -13.48
CA THR A 28 -0.51 -2.28 -14.56
C THR A 28 -0.62 -3.26 -15.73
N GLU A 29 0.27 -4.25 -15.82
CA GLU A 29 0.38 -5.10 -17.01
C GLU A 29 -0.51 -6.33 -17.00
N ASP A 30 -0.82 -6.89 -15.80
CA ASP A 30 -1.55 -8.15 -15.68
C ASP A 30 -2.50 -8.06 -14.48
N ALA A 31 -3.77 -7.81 -14.77
CA ALA A 31 -4.78 -7.60 -13.73
C ALA A 31 -4.95 -8.82 -12.81
N GLU A 32 -4.84 -10.03 -13.35
CA GLU A 32 -5.00 -11.24 -12.55
C GLU A 32 -3.82 -11.45 -11.61
N LEU A 33 -2.62 -11.13 -12.07
CA LEU A 33 -1.42 -11.17 -11.22
C LEU A 33 -1.53 -10.15 -10.08
N ILE A 34 -1.98 -8.94 -10.40
CA ILE A 34 -2.16 -7.89 -9.41
C ILE A 34 -3.20 -8.32 -8.37
N TRP A 35 -4.32 -8.87 -8.81
CA TRP A 35 -5.33 -9.37 -7.88
C TRP A 35 -4.76 -10.41 -6.93
N ARG A 36 -4.00 -11.37 -7.45
CA ARG A 36 -3.37 -12.40 -6.62
C ARG A 36 -2.40 -11.81 -5.61
N ALA A 37 -1.63 -10.81 -6.03
CA ALA A 37 -0.67 -10.14 -5.13
C ALA A 37 -1.39 -9.39 -4.01
N LEU A 38 -2.43 -8.64 -4.35
CA LEU A 38 -3.13 -7.79 -3.38
C LEU A 38 -4.07 -8.56 -2.46
N SER A 39 -4.46 -9.78 -2.85
CA SER A 39 -5.36 -10.63 -2.07
C SER A 39 -4.70 -11.89 -1.51
N ALA A 40 -3.37 -11.99 -1.58
CA ALA A 40 -2.64 -13.18 -1.13
C ALA A 40 -2.80 -13.40 0.38
N PRO A 41 -2.66 -14.66 0.85
CA PRO A 41 -2.60 -14.91 2.29
C PRO A 41 -1.47 -14.11 2.93
N GLY A 42 -1.75 -13.50 4.08
CA GLY A 42 -0.77 -12.64 4.75
C GLY A 42 -0.71 -11.22 4.20
N VAL A 43 -1.48 -10.91 3.19
CA VAL A 43 -1.55 -9.57 2.63
C VAL A 43 -2.90 -8.94 2.98
N THR A 44 -2.85 -7.71 3.48
CA THR A 44 -4.04 -6.91 3.75
C THR A 44 -4.00 -5.70 2.84
N THR A 45 -5.03 -5.53 2.02
CA THR A 45 -5.17 -4.36 1.16
C THR A 45 -6.46 -3.64 1.52
N VAL A 46 -6.33 -2.37 1.91
CA VAL A 46 -7.46 -1.51 2.24
C VAL A 46 -7.56 -0.43 1.17
N VAL A 47 -8.77 -0.16 0.72
CA VAL A 47 -9.03 0.87 -0.28
C VAL A 47 -9.85 2.01 0.32
N ALA A 48 -9.59 3.22 -0.14
CA ALA A 48 -10.38 4.40 0.19
C ALA A 48 -11.27 4.69 -1.01
N VAL A 49 -12.58 4.73 -0.78
CA VAL A 49 -13.55 4.93 -1.86
C VAL A 49 -14.52 6.06 -1.52
N GLU A 50 -14.96 6.75 -2.56
CA GLU A 50 -16.05 7.72 -2.44
C GLU A 50 -17.03 7.43 -3.58
N GLY A 51 -18.21 6.93 -3.21
CA GLY A 51 -19.14 6.38 -4.20
C GLY A 51 -18.47 5.21 -4.92
N ASP A 52 -18.41 5.29 -6.24
CA ASP A 52 -17.78 4.24 -7.05
C ASP A 52 -16.33 4.53 -7.39
N THR A 53 -15.76 5.61 -6.84
CA THR A 53 -14.42 6.04 -7.18
C THR A 53 -13.42 5.55 -6.14
N THR A 54 -12.37 4.87 -6.59
CA THR A 54 -11.26 4.47 -5.73
C THR A 54 -10.27 5.62 -5.65
N LEU A 55 -10.07 6.15 -4.44
CA LEU A 55 -9.22 7.31 -4.20
C LEU A 55 -7.82 6.94 -3.75
N GLY A 56 -7.64 5.73 -3.25
CA GLY A 56 -6.34 5.28 -2.79
C GLY A 56 -6.39 3.88 -2.24
N PHE A 57 -5.22 3.32 -1.95
CA PHE A 57 -5.14 2.00 -1.31
C PHE A 57 -3.81 1.86 -0.58
N ALA A 58 -3.77 0.93 0.38
CA ALA A 58 -2.53 0.54 1.05
C ALA A 58 -2.46 -0.98 1.10
N GLN A 59 -1.27 -1.51 0.83
CA GLN A 59 -0.98 -2.94 0.86
C GLN A 59 0.05 -3.21 1.96
N ILE A 60 -0.31 -4.06 2.92
CA ILE A 60 0.59 -4.48 3.99
C ILE A 60 0.72 -6.00 3.96
N GLN A 61 1.97 -6.48 4.05
CA GLN A 61 2.28 -7.88 4.26
C GLN A 61 2.63 -8.09 5.73
N SER A 62 2.10 -9.14 6.35
CA SER A 62 2.31 -9.35 7.78
C SER A 62 2.28 -10.83 8.13
N ASP A 63 3.10 -11.22 9.11
CA ASP A 63 2.99 -12.54 9.71
C ASP A 63 1.79 -12.62 10.70
N GLY A 64 1.15 -11.49 10.95
CA GLY A 64 -0.01 -11.41 11.83
C GLY A 64 0.35 -11.28 13.30
N HIS A 65 1.63 -11.32 13.65
CA HIS A 65 2.07 -11.39 15.05
C HIS A 65 3.13 -10.36 15.42
N ILE A 66 4.18 -10.23 14.62
CA ILE A 66 5.33 -9.39 14.98
C ILE A 66 5.65 -8.38 13.87
N GLN A 67 5.95 -8.85 12.68
CA GLN A 67 6.46 -8.00 11.61
C GLN A 67 5.43 -7.78 10.52
N ALA A 68 5.32 -6.53 10.11
CA ALA A 68 4.56 -6.15 8.93
C ALA A 68 5.42 -5.27 8.05
N HIS A 69 5.15 -5.31 6.75
CA HIS A 69 5.83 -4.48 5.76
C HIS A 69 4.78 -3.74 4.93
N LEU A 70 4.88 -2.43 4.90
CA LEU A 70 4.05 -1.62 4.01
C LEU A 70 4.67 -1.65 2.63
N SER A 71 4.03 -2.39 1.73
CA SER A 71 4.54 -2.58 0.37
C SER A 71 4.20 -1.39 -0.52
N MET A 72 3.01 -0.80 -0.31
CA MET A 72 2.54 0.25 -1.18
C MET A 72 1.45 1.06 -0.51
N VAL A 73 1.47 2.36 -0.70
CA VAL A 73 0.34 3.24 -0.41
C VAL A 73 0.28 4.28 -1.53
N VAL A 74 -0.90 4.41 -2.13
CA VAL A 74 -1.13 5.36 -3.23
C VAL A 74 -2.40 6.12 -2.93
N VAL A 75 -2.37 7.44 -3.11
CA VAL A 75 -3.54 8.30 -3.01
C VAL A 75 -3.63 9.13 -4.28
N ALA A 76 -4.83 9.22 -4.85
CA ALA A 76 -5.07 10.04 -6.03
C ALA A 76 -4.57 11.46 -5.80
N GLU A 77 -3.89 12.03 -6.78
CA GLU A 77 -3.28 13.35 -6.67
C GLU A 77 -4.29 14.40 -6.24
N SER A 78 -5.52 14.32 -6.77
CA SER A 78 -6.59 15.27 -6.46
C SER A 78 -7.03 15.25 -4.99
N HIS A 79 -6.69 14.21 -4.26
CA HIS A 79 -7.15 14.00 -2.88
C HIS A 79 -6.01 13.92 -1.87
N ARG A 80 -4.81 14.33 -2.25
CA ARG A 80 -3.66 14.34 -1.34
C ARG A 80 -3.78 15.43 -0.29
N ARG A 81 -3.02 15.27 0.81
CA ARG A 81 -2.98 16.21 1.94
C ARG A 81 -4.30 16.33 2.68
N GLN A 82 -5.10 15.28 2.66
CA GLN A 82 -6.38 15.22 3.38
C GLN A 82 -6.40 14.13 4.45
N GLY A 83 -5.24 13.50 4.73
CA GLY A 83 -5.14 12.45 5.73
C GLY A 83 -5.54 11.06 5.25
N ILE A 84 -5.81 10.88 3.95
CA ILE A 84 -6.27 9.60 3.41
C ILE A 84 -5.15 8.55 3.51
N GLY A 85 -3.91 8.91 3.14
CA GLY A 85 -2.80 7.97 3.21
C GLY A 85 -2.54 7.47 4.62
N ARG A 86 -2.54 8.37 5.60
CA ARG A 86 -2.37 7.98 7.00
C ARG A 86 -3.48 7.03 7.45
N LYS A 87 -4.72 7.36 7.12
CA LYS A 87 -5.85 6.54 7.52
C LYS A 87 -5.81 5.15 6.86
N LEU A 88 -5.41 5.09 5.59
CA LEU A 88 -5.21 3.82 4.89
C LEU A 88 -4.19 2.95 5.62
N ILE A 89 -3.04 3.51 5.99
CA ILE A 89 -1.99 2.77 6.68
C ILE A 89 -2.49 2.30 8.05
N GLU A 90 -3.12 3.18 8.80
CA GLU A 90 -3.63 2.83 10.13
C GLU A 90 -4.66 1.70 10.07
N LYS A 91 -5.60 1.79 9.13
CA LYS A 91 -6.61 0.75 8.98
C LYS A 91 -6.04 -0.57 8.48
N ALA A 92 -5.11 -0.50 7.52
CA ALA A 92 -4.47 -1.71 7.00
C ALA A 92 -3.62 -2.39 8.07
N PHE A 93 -2.85 -1.63 8.84
CA PHE A 93 -2.02 -2.20 9.89
C PHE A 93 -2.86 -2.79 11.03
N SER A 94 -3.91 -2.09 11.43
CA SER A 94 -4.83 -2.60 12.44
C SER A 94 -5.42 -3.95 12.04
N ARG A 95 -5.69 -4.12 10.77
CA ARG A 95 -6.27 -5.36 10.24
C ARG A 95 -5.24 -6.46 10.04
N ALA A 96 -4.04 -6.09 9.55
CA ALA A 96 -2.97 -7.05 9.26
C ALA A 96 -2.39 -7.66 10.53
N GLY A 97 -2.32 -6.88 11.60
CA GLY A 97 -1.67 -7.29 12.83
C GLY A 97 -0.15 -7.15 12.76
N GLY A 98 0.47 -7.32 13.92
CA GLY A 98 1.92 -7.16 14.06
C GLY A 98 2.23 -6.09 15.09
N LYS A 99 3.52 -6.00 15.47
CA LYS A 99 3.99 -5.04 16.46
C LYS A 99 4.61 -3.81 15.84
N ARG A 100 5.03 -3.92 14.60
CA ARG A 100 5.66 -2.83 13.87
C ARG A 100 5.45 -3.00 12.38
N VAL A 101 5.50 -1.90 11.64
CA VAL A 101 5.47 -1.93 10.19
C VAL A 101 6.74 -1.25 9.68
N ASP A 102 7.46 -1.95 8.81
CA ASP A 102 8.66 -1.42 8.16
C ASP A 102 8.33 -1.03 6.72
N LEU A 103 9.08 -0.09 6.19
CA LEU A 103 8.90 0.35 4.81
C LEU A 103 10.17 1.00 4.31
N VAL A 104 10.27 1.14 2.98
CA VAL A 104 11.29 1.96 2.34
C VAL A 104 10.59 2.98 1.45
N THR A 105 11.19 4.16 1.32
CA THR A 105 10.66 5.20 0.46
C THR A 105 11.80 6.01 -0.13
N ASP A 106 11.61 6.57 -1.31
CA ASP A 106 12.58 7.48 -1.93
C ASP A 106 12.05 8.90 -2.08
N THR A 107 10.74 9.10 -1.98
CA THR A 107 10.13 10.41 -2.25
C THR A 107 9.15 10.91 -1.19
N ALA A 108 8.84 10.10 -0.17
CA ALA A 108 7.79 10.44 0.79
C ALA A 108 8.30 10.60 2.23
N ASP A 109 9.55 11.03 2.40
CA ASP A 109 10.17 11.18 3.72
C ASP A 109 9.34 12.04 4.67
N ASP A 110 8.88 13.21 4.20
CA ASP A 110 8.12 14.12 5.06
C ASP A 110 6.84 13.47 5.57
N PHE A 111 6.18 12.71 4.72
CA PHE A 111 4.95 12.00 5.09
C PHE A 111 5.24 10.99 6.22
N TYR A 112 6.28 10.17 6.06
CA TYR A 112 6.58 9.14 7.05
C TYR A 112 7.19 9.69 8.33
N HIS A 113 7.92 10.80 8.26
CA HIS A 113 8.42 11.49 9.46
C HIS A 113 7.28 12.03 10.33
N SER A 114 6.08 12.18 9.80
CA SER A 114 4.93 12.59 10.59
C SER A 114 4.40 11.49 11.51
N PHE A 115 4.82 10.23 11.30
CA PHE A 115 4.48 9.12 12.18
C PHE A 115 5.54 8.96 13.28
N LYS A 116 5.17 8.32 14.39
CA LYS A 116 6.17 7.89 15.36
C LYS A 116 7.01 6.78 14.72
N HIS A 117 8.32 6.96 14.63
CA HIS A 117 9.16 6.10 13.78
C HIS A 117 10.60 6.00 14.27
N GLN A 118 11.31 5.04 13.70
CA GLN A 118 12.78 4.95 13.69
C GLN A 118 13.22 4.90 12.23
N ASP A 119 14.30 5.57 11.87
CA ASP A 119 14.72 5.73 10.50
C ASP A 119 16.20 5.47 10.24
N HIS A 120 16.78 4.54 10.97
CA HIS A 120 18.24 4.32 10.94
C HIS A 120 18.69 3.13 10.10
N TRP A 121 17.82 2.53 9.30
CA TRP A 121 18.17 1.36 8.51
C TRP A 121 18.28 1.69 7.04
N HIS A 122 19.21 0.97 6.36
CA HIS A 122 19.30 1.03 4.91
C HIS A 122 18.43 -0.06 4.31
N GLY A 123 17.79 0.25 3.18
CA GLY A 123 16.99 -0.72 2.44
C GLY A 123 17.74 -1.22 1.23
N TYR A 124 17.52 -2.49 0.87
CA TYR A 124 18.14 -3.11 -0.31
C TYR A 124 17.06 -3.84 -1.10
N ARG A 125 17.20 -3.83 -2.41
CA ARG A 125 16.37 -4.65 -3.29
C ARG A 125 17.25 -5.68 -3.97
N ILE A 126 17.02 -6.95 -3.66
CA ILE A 126 17.80 -8.04 -4.20
C ILE A 126 16.94 -8.80 -5.20
N TYR A 127 17.48 -9.06 -6.38
CA TYR A 127 16.77 -9.80 -7.42
C TYR A 127 17.27 -11.24 -7.44
N PRO A 128 16.37 -12.23 -7.38
CA PRO A 128 16.78 -13.64 -7.38
C PRO A 128 17.58 -13.98 -8.64
N GLY A 129 18.71 -14.64 -8.47
CA GLY A 129 19.54 -15.09 -9.58
C GLY A 129 20.32 -13.99 -10.27
N HIS A 130 20.40 -12.79 -9.69
CA HIS A 130 21.11 -11.67 -10.28
C HIS A 130 22.05 -11.03 -9.26
N GLY A 131 23.14 -10.46 -9.75
CA GLY A 131 24.06 -9.70 -8.92
C GLY A 131 25.11 -10.51 -8.20
N GLU A 132 25.24 -11.77 -8.51
CA GLU A 132 26.29 -12.62 -7.97
C GLU A 132 27.61 -12.37 -8.70
#